data_f8125ff0e0ca8b8d48a31bd6ec222ec2
#
_entry.id   f8125ff0e0ca8b8d48a31bd6ec222ec2
#
_cell.length_a   1.000
_cell.length_b   1.000
_cell.length_c   1.000
_cell.angle_alpha   90.00
_cell.angle_beta   90.00
_cell.angle_gamma   90.00
#
_symmetry.space_group_name_H-M   'P 1'
#
loop_
_entity.id
_entity.type
_entity.pdbx_description
1 polymer ?
#
loop_
_entity_poly.entity_id
_entity_poly.type
_entity_poly.pdbx_seq_one_letter_code
_entity_poly.pdbx_strand_id
1 'polypeptide(L)'
;MSKDTDNLPTPLRWLAGIAALTSAFLAMDSLRLFSENPLLDFAITLQNHYYYALIGLLLPLCFLLNPSFSNNKTYWFDGFLGCLVLIVCAFFFANAETMLDYGWEFSAPDYAVWMSYVLWALIMEGVRRTGGWILFGLVFVFSLYPIFAESLPGPISGMASTPADTAAYHIMSIESILGLPFRAFAQLVIGFLIFGIAPVSYTHLRAHEPS
;
A
#
# COMPACT_ATOMS: atom_id res chain seq x y z
N MET A 1 -16.58 6.06 -15.29
CA MET A 1 -15.30 6.21 -14.58
C MET A 1 -14.12 6.61 -15.49
N SER A 2 -14.37 6.95 -16.74
CA SER A 2 -13.33 7.28 -17.75
C SER A 2 -13.19 8.78 -18.08
N LYS A 3 -13.94 9.67 -17.44
CA LYS A 3 -13.98 11.11 -17.79
C LYS A 3 -13.06 12.02 -16.95
N ASP A 4 -12.50 11.52 -15.84
CA ASP A 4 -11.75 12.38 -14.90
C ASP A 4 -10.23 12.41 -15.13
N THR A 5 -9.69 11.45 -15.86
CA THR A 5 -8.24 11.39 -16.10
C THR A 5 -7.75 12.43 -17.11
N ASP A 6 -8.62 12.90 -18.01
CA ASP A 6 -8.24 13.90 -19.02
C ASP A 6 -8.11 15.32 -18.46
N ASN A 7 -8.68 15.57 -17.28
CA ASN A 7 -8.64 16.87 -16.59
C ASN A 7 -7.47 17.01 -15.58
N LEU A 8 -6.67 15.96 -15.39
CA LEU A 8 -5.53 16.03 -14.47
C LEU A 8 -4.41 16.88 -15.08
N PRO A 9 -3.72 17.71 -14.26
CA PRO A 9 -2.57 18.47 -14.72
C PRO A 9 -1.49 17.51 -15.25
N THR A 10 -0.87 17.89 -16.35
CA THR A 10 0.12 17.08 -17.07
C THR A 10 1.19 16.42 -16.17
N PRO A 11 1.80 17.12 -15.17
CA PRO A 11 2.78 16.50 -14.30
C PRO A 11 2.20 15.37 -13.45
N LEU A 12 0.94 15.47 -13.01
CA LEU A 12 0.30 14.46 -12.19
C LEU A 12 -0.03 13.19 -13.00
N ARG A 13 -0.36 13.34 -14.29
CA ARG A 13 -0.54 12.21 -15.21
C ARG A 13 0.77 11.43 -15.42
N TRP A 14 1.89 12.14 -15.58
CA TRP A 14 3.21 11.50 -15.68
C TRP A 14 3.61 10.79 -14.39
N LEU A 15 3.38 11.41 -13.23
CA LEU A 15 3.63 10.77 -11.93
C LEU A 15 2.80 9.50 -11.76
N ALA A 16 1.52 9.53 -12.12
CA ALA A 16 0.66 8.35 -12.07
C ALA A 16 1.14 7.23 -13.01
N GLY A 17 1.57 7.59 -14.23
CA GLY A 17 2.14 6.64 -15.19
C GLY A 17 3.44 6.00 -14.68
N ILE A 18 4.35 6.81 -14.15
CA ILE A 18 5.61 6.33 -13.57
C ILE A 18 5.33 5.42 -12.37
N ALA A 19 4.42 5.82 -11.48
CA ALA A 19 4.04 5.01 -10.32
C ALA A 19 3.43 3.67 -10.73
N ALA A 20 2.57 3.65 -11.76
CA ALA A 20 2.00 2.42 -12.29
C ALA A 20 3.08 1.49 -12.87
N LEU A 21 4.00 2.02 -13.67
CA LEU A 21 5.11 1.24 -14.23
C LEU A 21 6.05 0.72 -13.14
N THR A 22 6.36 1.55 -12.13
CA THR A 22 7.21 1.14 -11.01
C THR A 22 6.51 0.07 -10.16
N SER A 23 5.20 0.20 -9.92
CA SER A 23 4.43 -0.83 -9.20
C SER A 23 4.42 -2.16 -9.95
N ALA A 24 4.27 -2.12 -11.28
CA ALA A 24 4.33 -3.31 -12.12
C ALA A 24 5.73 -3.96 -12.06
N PHE A 25 6.79 -3.17 -12.15
CA PHE A 25 8.16 -3.66 -12.02
C PHE A 25 8.41 -4.30 -10.65
N LEU A 26 8.01 -3.64 -9.56
CA LEU A 26 8.11 -4.16 -8.20
C LEU A 26 7.35 -5.49 -8.03
N ALA A 27 6.16 -5.60 -8.65
CA ALA A 27 5.39 -6.84 -8.63
C ALA A 27 6.11 -7.99 -9.36
N MET A 28 6.72 -7.70 -10.51
CA MET A 28 7.52 -8.69 -11.27
C MET A 28 8.77 -9.11 -10.49
N ASP A 29 9.44 -8.18 -9.81
CA ASP A 29 10.60 -8.47 -8.98
C ASP A 29 10.22 -9.31 -7.75
N SER A 30 9.09 -9.01 -7.09
CA SER A 30 8.58 -9.79 -5.95
C SER A 30 8.25 -11.25 -6.32
N LEU A 31 7.93 -11.51 -7.59
CA LEU A 31 7.73 -12.85 -8.15
C LEU A 31 9.06 -13.52 -8.59
N ARG A 32 10.19 -12.88 -8.33
CA ARG A 32 11.53 -13.36 -8.68
C ARG A 32 11.73 -13.62 -10.18
N LEU A 33 11.02 -12.91 -11.05
CA LEU A 33 11.14 -13.07 -12.50
C LEU A 33 12.50 -12.60 -13.04
N PHE A 34 13.22 -11.77 -12.29
CA PHE A 34 14.52 -11.19 -12.65
C PHE A 34 15.70 -11.75 -11.85
N SER A 35 15.50 -12.80 -11.05
CA SER A 35 16.52 -13.39 -10.17
C SER A 35 17.79 -13.87 -10.89
N GLU A 36 17.74 -14.09 -12.20
CA GLU A 36 18.90 -14.48 -13.00
C GLU A 36 19.77 -13.28 -13.45
N ASN A 37 19.26 -12.04 -13.30
CA ASN A 37 19.97 -10.84 -13.72
C ASN A 37 20.40 -10.00 -12.50
N PRO A 38 21.69 -10.02 -12.10
CA PRO A 38 22.16 -9.29 -10.91
C PRO A 38 22.01 -7.76 -11.01
N LEU A 39 21.76 -7.21 -12.19
CA LEU A 39 21.47 -5.78 -12.39
C LEU A 39 20.00 -5.42 -12.13
N LEU A 40 19.11 -6.39 -12.14
CA LEU A 40 17.67 -6.23 -11.96
C LEU A 40 17.18 -6.89 -10.67
N ASP A 41 18.04 -7.65 -9.98
CA ASP A 41 17.76 -8.22 -8.66
C ASP A 41 17.91 -7.10 -7.61
N PHE A 42 16.84 -6.33 -7.47
CA PHE A 42 16.77 -5.29 -6.46
C PHE A 42 16.65 -5.92 -5.07
N ALA A 43 17.06 -5.16 -4.04
CA ALA A 43 17.10 -5.55 -2.63
C ALA A 43 15.74 -5.89 -1.99
N ILE A 44 14.74 -6.33 -2.78
CA ILE A 44 13.44 -6.80 -2.30
C ILE A 44 13.55 -8.28 -1.94
N THR A 45 14.29 -8.53 -0.87
CA THR A 45 14.52 -9.89 -0.38
C THR A 45 13.32 -10.45 0.39
N LEU A 46 12.54 -9.57 1.03
CA LEU A 46 11.41 -9.94 1.87
C LEU A 46 10.09 -9.39 1.32
N GLN A 47 9.00 -10.10 1.56
CA GLN A 47 7.65 -9.64 1.22
C GLN A 47 7.30 -8.27 1.81
N ASN A 48 7.79 -7.99 3.02
CA ASN A 48 7.57 -6.72 3.71
C ASN A 48 8.19 -5.54 2.96
N HIS A 49 9.40 -5.69 2.40
CA HIS A 49 10.02 -4.65 1.58
C HIS A 49 9.12 -4.25 0.41
N TYR A 50 8.58 -5.24 -0.30
CA TYR A 50 7.67 -5.01 -1.42
C TYR A 50 6.41 -4.26 -0.99
N TYR A 51 5.80 -4.65 0.13
CA TYR A 51 4.57 -4.02 0.60
C TYR A 51 4.79 -2.57 1.02
N TYR A 52 5.85 -2.26 1.76
CA TYR A 52 6.17 -0.88 2.12
C TYR A 52 6.56 -0.02 0.91
N ALA A 53 7.29 -0.57 -0.04
CA ALA A 53 7.59 0.10 -1.30
C ALA A 53 6.30 0.43 -2.08
N LEU A 54 5.37 -0.51 -2.16
CA LEU A 54 4.11 -0.34 -2.86
C LEU A 54 3.20 0.69 -2.16
N ILE A 55 3.07 0.64 -0.83
CA ILE A 55 2.33 1.63 -0.06
C ILE A 55 2.97 3.01 -0.21
N GLY A 56 4.29 3.10 -0.05
CA GLY A 56 5.04 4.34 -0.19
C GLY A 56 4.92 4.98 -1.58
N LEU A 57 4.67 4.19 -2.61
CA LEU A 57 4.48 4.67 -3.97
C LEU A 57 3.03 5.08 -4.24
N LEU A 58 2.06 4.25 -3.85
CA LEU A 58 0.65 4.42 -4.23
C LEU A 58 -0.14 5.34 -3.30
N LEU A 59 0.14 5.32 -1.99
CA LEU A 59 -0.63 6.11 -1.03
C LEU A 59 -0.41 7.62 -1.15
N PRO A 60 0.83 8.14 -1.37
CA PRO A 60 1.04 9.55 -1.68
C PRO A 60 0.32 9.98 -2.96
N LEU A 61 0.35 9.13 -3.99
CA LEU A 61 -0.37 9.37 -5.23
C LEU A 61 -1.89 9.43 -5.00
N CYS A 62 -2.41 8.54 -4.17
CA CYS A 62 -3.83 8.56 -3.76
C CYS A 62 -4.21 9.92 -3.14
N PHE A 63 -3.37 10.50 -2.28
CA PHE A 63 -3.62 11.81 -1.67
C PHE A 63 -3.59 12.95 -2.68
N LEU A 64 -2.70 12.90 -3.65
CA LEU A 64 -2.61 13.90 -4.72
C LEU A 64 -3.76 13.81 -5.73
N LEU A 65 -4.24 12.59 -6.02
CA LEU A 65 -5.34 12.37 -6.95
C LEU A 65 -6.72 12.63 -6.33
N ASN A 66 -6.84 12.44 -5.01
CA ASN A 66 -8.08 12.63 -4.26
C ASN A 66 -7.90 13.68 -3.15
N PRO A 67 -7.78 14.96 -3.51
CA PRO A 67 -7.58 16.02 -2.53
C PRO A 67 -8.75 16.11 -1.56
N SER A 68 -8.46 16.37 -0.27
CA SER A 68 -9.47 16.40 0.80
C SER A 68 -10.47 17.54 0.65
N PHE A 69 -10.04 18.67 0.05
CA PHE A 69 -10.87 19.87 -0.13
C PHE A 69 -10.56 20.52 -1.48
N SER A 70 -11.56 21.09 -2.12
CA SER A 70 -11.49 21.75 -3.41
C SER A 70 -10.76 23.11 -3.42
N ASN A 71 -10.03 23.47 -2.37
CA ASN A 71 -9.43 24.79 -2.23
C ASN A 71 -7.89 24.73 -2.41
N ASN A 72 -7.33 25.71 -3.11
CA ASN A 72 -5.91 25.81 -3.50
C ASN A 72 -4.89 25.73 -2.33
N LYS A 73 -5.32 25.97 -1.09
CA LYS A 73 -4.49 25.85 0.12
C LYS A 73 -4.26 24.41 0.59
N THR A 74 -4.99 23.45 0.07
CA THR A 74 -5.02 22.06 0.56
C THR A 74 -3.95 21.20 -0.09
N TYR A 75 -3.42 21.59 -1.24
CA TYR A 75 -2.32 20.84 -1.87
C TYR A 75 -1.08 20.73 -0.98
N TRP A 76 -0.82 21.72 -0.12
CA TRP A 76 0.27 21.64 0.85
C TRP A 76 0.04 20.56 1.89
N PHE A 77 -1.19 20.42 2.36
CA PHE A 77 -1.55 19.38 3.33
C PHE A 77 -1.45 17.98 2.72
N ASP A 78 -1.96 17.80 1.51
CA ASP A 78 -1.88 16.52 0.78
C ASP A 78 -0.44 16.18 0.43
N GLY A 79 0.37 17.16 0.05
CA GLY A 79 1.82 17.01 -0.14
C GLY A 79 2.55 16.62 1.16
N PHE A 80 2.19 17.25 2.28
CA PHE A 80 2.75 16.90 3.60
C PHE A 80 2.40 15.46 3.99
N LEU A 81 1.12 15.04 3.83
CA LEU A 81 0.71 13.66 4.09
C LEU A 81 1.48 12.67 3.20
N GLY A 82 1.65 13.01 1.92
CA GLY A 82 2.43 12.19 0.99
C GLY A 82 3.89 12.05 1.41
N CYS A 83 4.54 13.14 1.82
CA CYS A 83 5.91 13.10 2.36
C CYS A 83 6.00 12.27 3.63
N LEU A 84 5.00 12.38 4.52
CA LEU A 84 4.95 11.61 5.76
C LEU A 84 4.84 10.10 5.47
N VAL A 85 4.00 9.70 4.51
CA VAL A 85 3.93 8.30 4.05
C VAL A 85 5.30 7.82 3.58
N LEU A 86 5.98 8.60 2.72
CA LEU A 86 7.28 8.22 2.19
C LEU A 86 8.32 8.01 3.31
N ILE A 87 8.37 8.92 4.29
CA ILE A 87 9.30 8.83 5.42
C ILE A 87 9.02 7.57 6.25
N VAL A 88 7.75 7.32 6.59
CA VAL A 88 7.38 6.18 7.43
C VAL A 88 7.57 4.85 6.69
N CYS A 89 7.20 4.78 5.41
CA CYS A 89 7.43 3.59 4.59
C CYS A 89 8.92 3.33 4.38
N ALA A 90 9.74 4.36 4.18
CA ALA A 90 11.20 4.22 4.10
C ALA A 90 11.80 3.70 5.41
N PHE A 91 11.29 4.15 6.56
CA PHE A 91 11.69 3.64 7.86
C PHE A 91 11.39 2.14 8.00
N PHE A 92 10.16 1.69 7.68
CA PHE A 92 9.79 0.28 7.77
C PHE A 92 10.52 -0.57 6.72
N PHE A 93 10.72 -0.04 5.52
CA PHE A 93 11.50 -0.69 4.49
C PHE A 93 12.94 -0.95 4.94
N ALA A 94 13.61 0.05 5.51
CA ALA A 94 14.99 -0.07 5.99
C ALA A 94 15.13 -1.02 7.20
N ASN A 95 14.08 -1.21 7.99
CA ASN A 95 14.08 -2.06 9.18
C ASN A 95 13.36 -3.39 8.97
N ALA A 96 12.97 -3.76 7.76
CA ALA A 96 12.13 -4.93 7.51
C ALA A 96 12.79 -6.25 7.96
N GLU A 97 14.09 -6.42 7.80
CA GLU A 97 14.84 -7.58 8.30
C GLU A 97 14.86 -7.59 9.84
N THR A 98 15.19 -6.46 10.45
CA THR A 98 15.20 -6.30 11.92
C THR A 98 13.84 -6.62 12.52
N MET A 99 12.75 -6.18 11.87
CA MET A 99 11.39 -6.46 12.33
C MET A 99 11.08 -7.95 12.37
N LEU A 100 11.53 -8.69 11.36
CA LEU A 100 11.37 -10.14 11.28
C LEU A 100 12.23 -10.86 12.33
N ASP A 101 13.50 -10.51 12.43
CA ASP A 101 14.47 -11.15 13.31
C ASP A 101 14.11 -10.97 14.80
N TYR A 102 13.59 -9.80 15.16
CA TYR A 102 13.21 -9.47 16.54
C TYR A 102 11.71 -9.62 16.82
N GLY A 103 10.91 -10.03 15.86
CA GLY A 103 9.47 -10.24 16.05
C GLY A 103 8.72 -8.99 16.47
N TRP A 104 9.00 -7.84 15.85
CA TRP A 104 8.38 -6.56 16.20
C TRP A 104 6.85 -6.54 16.04
N GLU A 105 6.28 -7.49 15.33
CA GLU A 105 4.83 -7.65 15.24
C GLU A 105 4.18 -7.96 16.61
N PHE A 106 4.96 -8.55 17.55
CA PHE A 106 4.52 -8.89 18.91
C PHE A 106 5.21 -8.08 20.00
N SER A 107 6.42 -7.56 19.74
CA SER A 107 7.23 -6.84 20.72
C SER A 107 8.06 -5.77 20.03
N ALA A 108 7.39 -4.70 19.63
CA ALA A 108 8.03 -3.57 18.97
C ALA A 108 8.62 -2.58 19.96
N PRO A 109 9.75 -1.92 19.63
CA PRO A 109 10.22 -0.77 20.38
C PRO A 109 9.27 0.42 20.23
N ASP A 110 9.20 1.28 21.26
CA ASP A 110 8.26 2.39 21.34
C ASP A 110 8.25 3.29 20.10
N TYR A 111 9.40 3.57 19.52
CA TYR A 111 9.50 4.40 18.30
C TYR A 111 8.85 3.73 17.08
N ALA A 112 8.94 2.40 16.97
CA ALA A 112 8.30 1.66 15.88
C ALA A 112 6.78 1.60 16.07
N VAL A 113 6.31 1.49 17.32
CA VAL A 113 4.88 1.57 17.65
C VAL A 113 4.31 2.94 17.25
N TRP A 114 5.01 4.04 17.55
CA TRP A 114 4.58 5.38 17.12
C TRP A 114 4.53 5.53 15.60
N MET A 115 5.52 5.02 14.89
CA MET A 115 5.51 4.99 13.43
C MET A 115 4.36 4.15 12.87
N SER A 116 4.01 3.05 13.55
CA SER A 116 2.86 2.22 13.19
C SER A 116 1.54 2.97 13.33
N TYR A 117 1.33 3.72 14.42
CA TYR A 117 0.15 4.57 14.55
C TYR A 117 0.03 5.59 13.43
N VAL A 118 1.15 6.21 13.06
CA VAL A 118 1.16 7.21 11.98
C VAL A 118 0.80 6.55 10.64
N LEU A 119 1.41 5.41 10.30
CA LEU A 119 1.12 4.73 9.04
C LEU A 119 -0.31 4.18 9.01
N TRP A 120 -0.79 3.64 10.12
CA TRP A 120 -2.18 3.18 10.24
C TRP A 120 -3.18 4.32 10.01
N ALA A 121 -2.96 5.47 10.64
CA ALA A 121 -3.81 6.65 10.42
C ALA A 121 -3.76 7.14 8.95
N LEU A 122 -2.59 7.12 8.31
CA LEU A 122 -2.43 7.50 6.91
C LEU A 122 -3.14 6.52 5.96
N ILE A 123 -3.09 5.22 6.22
CA ILE A 123 -3.82 4.20 5.46
C ILE A 123 -5.33 4.42 5.63
N MET A 124 -5.80 4.67 6.86
CA MET A 124 -7.21 4.96 7.12
C MET A 124 -7.69 6.22 6.39
N GLU A 125 -6.87 7.27 6.35
CA GLU A 125 -7.17 8.47 5.56
C GLU A 125 -7.22 8.16 4.06
N GLY A 126 -6.34 7.32 3.55
CA GLY A 126 -6.39 6.82 2.18
C GLY A 126 -7.69 6.08 1.86
N VAL A 127 -8.12 5.17 2.73
CA VAL A 127 -9.39 4.45 2.61
C VAL A 127 -10.58 5.42 2.62
N ARG A 128 -10.58 6.41 3.49
CA ARG A 128 -11.62 7.45 3.54
C ARG A 128 -11.74 8.22 2.23
N ARG A 129 -10.61 8.57 1.62
CA ARG A 129 -10.59 9.36 0.38
C ARG A 129 -11.02 8.57 -0.85
N THR A 130 -10.66 7.30 -0.92
CA THR A 130 -10.98 6.44 -2.07
C THR A 130 -12.31 5.74 -1.94
N GLY A 131 -12.64 5.22 -0.76
CA GLY A 131 -13.84 4.42 -0.48
C GLY A 131 -14.98 5.19 0.20
N GLY A 132 -14.74 6.44 0.58
CA GLY A 132 -15.72 7.26 1.30
C GLY A 132 -15.93 6.84 2.76
N TRP A 133 -16.88 7.50 3.42
CA TRP A 133 -17.13 7.33 4.85
C TRP A 133 -17.68 5.97 5.24
N ILE A 134 -18.42 5.30 4.36
CA ILE A 134 -19.03 3.98 4.65
C ILE A 134 -17.92 2.92 4.73
N LEU A 135 -17.03 2.87 3.73
CA LEU A 135 -15.92 1.93 3.72
C LEU A 135 -14.92 2.24 4.83
N PHE A 136 -14.63 3.53 5.07
CA PHE A 136 -13.81 3.96 6.20
C PHE A 136 -14.36 3.44 7.53
N GLY A 137 -15.65 3.64 7.80
CA GLY A 137 -16.27 3.20 9.05
C GLY A 137 -16.21 1.68 9.24
N LEU A 138 -16.46 0.93 8.16
CA LEU A 138 -16.38 -0.53 8.19
C LEU A 138 -14.94 -1.00 8.49
N VAL A 139 -13.95 -0.51 7.75
CA VAL A 139 -12.54 -0.88 7.95
C VAL A 139 -12.05 -0.44 9.32
N PHE A 140 -12.45 0.74 9.79
CA PHE A 140 -12.08 1.26 11.11
C PHE A 140 -12.60 0.37 12.25
N VAL A 141 -13.86 -0.04 12.20
CA VAL A 141 -14.46 -0.93 13.21
C VAL A 141 -13.74 -2.27 13.25
N PHE A 142 -13.51 -2.88 12.08
CA PHE A 142 -12.78 -4.17 12.02
C PHE A 142 -11.32 -4.02 12.45
N SER A 143 -10.69 -2.90 12.17
CA SER A 143 -9.32 -2.63 12.59
C SER A 143 -9.18 -2.46 14.11
N LEU A 144 -10.21 -1.94 14.77
CA LEU A 144 -10.25 -1.84 16.23
C LEU A 144 -10.69 -3.15 16.93
N TYR A 145 -11.19 -4.13 16.18
CA TYR A 145 -11.71 -5.39 16.73
C TYR A 145 -10.75 -6.06 17.74
N PRO A 146 -9.42 -6.18 17.52
CA PRO A 146 -8.54 -6.85 18.47
C PRO A 146 -8.55 -6.21 19.87
N ILE A 147 -8.81 -4.91 19.97
CA ILE A 147 -8.86 -4.18 21.25
C ILE A 147 -10.06 -4.60 22.09
N PHE A 148 -11.17 -4.95 21.43
CA PHE A 148 -12.44 -5.29 22.10
C PHE A 148 -12.79 -6.78 22.04
N ALA A 149 -11.93 -7.60 21.45
CA ALA A 149 -12.21 -9.00 21.15
C ALA A 149 -12.59 -9.83 22.39
N GLU A 150 -11.98 -9.55 23.55
CA GLU A 150 -12.27 -10.26 24.81
C GLU A 150 -13.67 -9.96 25.36
N SER A 151 -14.19 -8.75 25.10
CA SER A 151 -15.52 -8.35 25.60
C SER A 151 -16.68 -8.87 24.75
N LEU A 152 -16.40 -9.50 23.61
CA LEU A 152 -17.41 -9.99 22.69
C LEU A 152 -17.87 -11.41 23.03
N PRO A 153 -19.17 -11.74 22.86
CA PRO A 153 -19.69 -13.04 23.22
C PRO A 153 -19.46 -14.13 22.16
N GLY A 154 -19.28 -15.37 22.61
CA GLY A 154 -19.33 -16.57 21.79
C GLY A 154 -18.22 -16.70 20.75
N PRO A 155 -18.52 -17.09 19.51
CA PRO A 155 -17.51 -17.44 18.51
C PRO A 155 -16.71 -16.24 17.98
N ILE A 156 -17.14 -15.01 18.30
CA ILE A 156 -16.42 -13.77 17.96
C ILE A 156 -15.57 -13.25 19.12
N SER A 157 -15.47 -13.98 20.22
CA SER A 157 -14.54 -13.66 21.30
C SER A 157 -13.11 -14.02 20.87
N GLY A 158 -12.14 -13.18 21.27
CA GLY A 158 -10.72 -13.37 20.99
C GLY A 158 -9.87 -12.88 22.15
N MET A 159 -8.55 -13.01 22.00
CA MET A 159 -7.62 -12.44 22.98
C MET A 159 -7.61 -10.91 22.83
N ALA A 160 -7.70 -10.20 23.95
CA ALA A 160 -7.53 -8.75 23.96
C ALA A 160 -6.11 -8.36 23.59
N SER A 161 -5.99 -7.36 22.76
CA SER A 161 -4.73 -6.74 22.40
C SER A 161 -4.71 -5.29 22.87
N THR A 162 -3.56 -4.82 23.29
CA THR A 162 -3.43 -3.38 23.60
C THR A 162 -3.51 -2.55 22.31
N PRO A 163 -3.89 -1.28 22.36
CA PRO A 163 -3.84 -0.41 21.18
C PRO A 163 -2.45 -0.36 20.53
N ALA A 164 -1.38 -0.44 21.33
CA ALA A 164 -0.01 -0.45 20.87
C ALA A 164 0.31 -1.72 20.06
N ASP A 165 -0.01 -2.88 20.64
CA ASP A 165 0.19 -4.18 19.97
C ASP A 165 -0.69 -4.29 18.70
N THR A 166 -1.93 -3.78 18.76
CA THR A 166 -2.82 -3.75 17.59
C THR A 166 -2.22 -2.91 16.45
N ALA A 167 -1.70 -1.72 16.75
CA ALA A 167 -1.07 -0.88 15.74
C ALA A 167 0.21 -1.52 15.17
N ALA A 168 1.05 -2.10 16.03
CA ALA A 168 2.25 -2.82 15.65
C ALA A 168 1.91 -4.00 14.73
N TYR A 169 0.97 -4.84 15.14
CA TYR A 169 0.51 -6.00 14.38
C TYR A 169 -0.09 -5.60 13.03
N HIS A 170 -0.91 -4.55 12.97
CA HIS A 170 -1.51 -4.10 11.72
C HIS A 170 -0.50 -3.66 10.68
N ILE A 171 0.59 -3.06 11.10
CA ILE A 171 1.57 -2.46 10.19
C ILE A 171 2.76 -3.37 9.94
N MET A 172 3.19 -4.15 10.93
CA MET A 172 4.41 -4.95 10.82
C MET A 172 4.14 -6.43 10.49
N SER A 173 2.94 -6.95 10.84
CA SER A 173 2.59 -8.33 10.50
C SER A 173 2.13 -8.45 9.05
N ILE A 174 2.58 -9.52 8.39
CA ILE A 174 2.10 -9.93 7.06
C ILE A 174 0.73 -10.62 7.09
N GLU A 175 0.11 -10.75 8.26
CA GLU A 175 -1.18 -11.42 8.44
C GLU A 175 -2.33 -10.46 8.76
N SER A 176 -2.07 -9.16 8.85
CA SER A 176 -3.06 -8.14 9.17
C SER A 176 -3.43 -7.27 7.94
N ILE A 177 -3.22 -5.94 8.01
CA ILE A 177 -3.51 -5.03 6.88
C ILE A 177 -2.66 -5.37 5.66
N LEU A 178 -1.39 -5.73 5.88
CA LEU A 178 -0.48 -6.22 4.84
C LEU A 178 -0.74 -7.67 4.45
N GLY A 179 -1.71 -8.34 5.09
CA GLY A 179 -2.01 -9.74 4.92
C GLY A 179 -2.74 -10.09 3.63
N LEU A 180 -3.59 -11.11 3.70
CA LEU A 180 -4.27 -11.70 2.55
C LEU A 180 -4.94 -10.69 1.59
N PRO A 181 -5.70 -9.67 2.05
CA PRO A 181 -6.33 -8.73 1.12
C PRO A 181 -5.33 -7.88 0.34
N PHE A 182 -4.30 -7.37 1.01
CA PHE A 182 -3.27 -6.56 0.38
C PHE A 182 -2.37 -7.41 -0.52
N ARG A 183 -2.02 -8.61 -0.08
CA ARG A 183 -1.26 -9.58 -0.86
C ARG A 183 -2.00 -9.99 -2.13
N ALA A 184 -3.31 -10.25 -2.04
CA ALA A 184 -4.14 -10.56 -3.20
C ALA A 184 -4.14 -9.38 -4.19
N PHE A 185 -4.29 -8.15 -3.72
CA PHE A 185 -4.19 -6.97 -4.56
C PHE A 185 -2.79 -6.83 -5.18
N ALA A 186 -1.74 -6.86 -4.38
CA ALA A 186 -0.37 -6.61 -4.79
C ALA A 186 0.17 -7.68 -5.77
N GLN A 187 -0.18 -8.93 -5.60
CA GLN A 187 0.32 -10.03 -6.41
C GLN A 187 -0.64 -10.45 -7.53
N LEU A 188 -1.93 -10.61 -7.21
CA LEU A 188 -2.90 -11.10 -8.19
C LEU A 188 -3.43 -9.99 -9.09
N VAL A 189 -3.95 -8.90 -8.53
CA VAL A 189 -4.57 -7.83 -9.34
C VAL A 189 -3.52 -7.15 -10.21
N ILE A 190 -2.38 -6.76 -9.65
CA ILE A 190 -1.30 -6.14 -10.43
C ILE A 190 -0.76 -7.13 -11.47
N GLY A 191 -0.55 -8.39 -11.09
CA GLY A 191 -0.13 -9.44 -12.02
C GLY A 191 -1.10 -9.64 -13.18
N PHE A 192 -2.41 -9.75 -12.91
CA PHE A 192 -3.42 -9.86 -13.96
C PHE A 192 -3.52 -8.63 -14.86
N LEU A 193 -3.33 -7.43 -14.32
CA LEU A 193 -3.28 -6.21 -15.14
C LEU A 193 -2.11 -6.24 -16.12
N ILE A 194 -0.93 -6.67 -15.66
CA ILE A 194 0.26 -6.83 -16.52
C ILE A 194 -0.02 -7.85 -17.63
N PHE A 195 -0.53 -9.04 -17.29
CA PHE A 195 -0.87 -10.08 -18.26
C PHE A 195 -2.01 -9.69 -19.20
N GLY A 196 -3.00 -8.92 -18.72
CA GLY A 196 -4.12 -8.46 -19.52
C GLY A 196 -3.74 -7.40 -20.56
N ILE A 197 -2.77 -6.55 -20.27
CA ILE A 197 -2.32 -5.48 -21.19
C ILE A 197 -1.35 -6.04 -22.25
N ALA A 198 -0.52 -7.01 -21.92
CA ALA A 198 0.50 -7.56 -22.81
C ALA A 198 -0.08 -8.11 -24.15
N PRO A 199 -1.12 -8.98 -24.17
CA PRO A 199 -1.67 -9.49 -25.43
C PRO A 199 -2.39 -8.43 -26.26
N VAL A 200 -3.02 -7.43 -25.63
CA VAL A 200 -3.70 -6.33 -26.35
C VAL A 200 -2.68 -5.48 -27.09
N SER A 201 -1.55 -5.17 -26.48
CA SER A 201 -0.47 -4.42 -27.13
C SER A 201 0.15 -5.20 -28.30
N TYR A 202 0.26 -6.52 -28.17
CA TYR A 202 0.83 -7.37 -29.23
C TYR A 202 -0.09 -7.49 -30.45
N THR A 203 -1.39 -7.58 -30.25
CA THR A 203 -2.37 -7.65 -31.35
C THR A 203 -2.47 -6.33 -32.11
N HIS A 204 -2.35 -5.19 -31.44
CA HIS A 204 -2.34 -3.87 -32.09
C HIS A 204 -1.08 -3.62 -32.94
N LEU A 205 0.09 -4.08 -32.48
CA LEU A 205 1.34 -3.95 -33.24
C LEU A 205 1.31 -4.79 -34.53
N ARG A 206 0.71 -5.98 -34.49
CA ARG A 206 0.64 -6.89 -35.65
C ARG A 206 -0.37 -6.44 -36.70
N ALA A 207 -1.38 -5.66 -36.33
CA ALA A 207 -2.39 -5.11 -37.25
C ALA A 207 -1.85 -3.97 -38.13
N HIS A 208 -0.66 -3.46 -37.87
CA HIS A 208 0.00 -2.37 -38.60
C HIS A 208 1.17 -2.83 -39.51
N GLU A 209 1.45 -4.14 -39.60
CA GLU A 209 2.39 -4.62 -40.62
C GLU A 209 1.71 -4.61 -41.99
N PRO A 210 2.17 -3.77 -42.97
CA PRO A 210 1.66 -3.80 -44.33
C PRO A 210 2.10 -5.10 -45.01
N SER A 211 1.13 -5.81 -45.57
CA SER A 211 1.30 -6.96 -46.43
C SER A 211 2.01 -6.64 -47.75
#